data_cc9304175eb4e9c2e9d6261c691d54da
#
_entry.id   cc9304175eb4e9c2e9d6261c691d54da
#
_cell.length_a   1.000
_cell.length_b   1.000
_cell.length_c   1.000
_cell.angle_alpha   90.00
_cell.angle_beta   90.00
_cell.angle_gamma   90.00
#
_symmetry.space_group_name_H-M   'P 1'
#
loop_
_entity.id
_entity.type
_entity.pdbx_description
1 polymer ?
#
loop_
_entity_poly.entity_id
_entity_poly.type
_entity_poly.pdbx_seq_one_letter_code
_entity_poly.pdbx_strand_id
1 'polypeptide(L)'
;MNRSKHAVHIASRRTALAVAMALGLGLAGSVAAQSTTGRIFGQAAAGETVSVQGTSGTTREVTVDSQGRFDLSALPPGSYTVTLKKDGAVVDTRENVFVVVGSGTEVPFAAVTSLATVSVSANALPAIDISGVDSRTVVTSQQLASLPLVRTAEAVALLAPGVVPGSSLFTAANGFSRNLVSFGGSSVVENAYYLNGFNTTDPISGMGGLTLPYGAIDQQEILSGGYGAAYGRSDGGGISQIGKRGTNEWHFGGQLLYTPKELKADPRSYYYVNADGSRGKIRQDRYDNKTWNATADAYFGGPLIADKLYIFGAVEADRVQGQSTGSDVAPYVTHYRTDNPKWYGKLDWNITDNNILEITGASNKSSYAGVKNKYDYATHTEGTFNSYDTSTKVGSDLYTAKFTSYMTDNLTFSALYGQMRGTD
;
A
#
# COMPACT_ATOMS: atom_id res chain seq x y z
N MET A 1 -29.45 -17.74 -55.32
CA MET A 1 -29.93 -16.55 -54.60
C MET A 1 -29.85 -16.74 -53.08
N ASN A 2 -28.68 -17.12 -52.52
CA ASN A 2 -28.57 -17.46 -51.05
C ASN A 2 -27.28 -16.93 -50.39
N ARG A 3 -26.55 -15.98 -50.97
CA ARG A 3 -25.33 -15.39 -50.35
C ARG A 3 -25.54 -14.05 -49.64
N SER A 4 -26.66 -13.35 -49.84
CA SER A 4 -26.93 -12.05 -49.21
C SER A 4 -27.48 -12.10 -47.78
N LYS A 5 -28.12 -13.20 -47.40
CA LYS A 5 -28.72 -13.33 -46.05
C LYS A 5 -27.71 -13.58 -44.92
N HIS A 6 -26.55 -14.20 -45.21
CA HIS A 6 -25.53 -14.44 -44.19
C HIS A 6 -24.70 -13.19 -43.86
N ALA A 7 -24.47 -12.30 -44.80
CA ALA A 7 -23.71 -11.07 -44.53
C ALA A 7 -24.47 -10.07 -43.66
N VAL A 8 -25.78 -9.99 -43.83
CA VAL A 8 -26.64 -9.09 -43.00
C VAL A 8 -26.74 -9.58 -41.54
N HIS A 9 -26.77 -10.90 -41.30
CA HIS A 9 -26.81 -11.45 -39.93
C HIS A 9 -25.49 -11.29 -39.16
N ILE A 10 -24.33 -11.27 -39.83
CA ILE A 10 -23.04 -11.08 -39.19
C ILE A 10 -22.83 -9.58 -38.85
N ALA A 11 -23.27 -8.68 -39.71
CA ALA A 11 -23.22 -7.24 -39.45
C ALA A 11 -24.11 -6.83 -38.28
N SER A 12 -25.34 -7.37 -38.20
CA SER A 12 -26.28 -7.08 -37.11
C SER A 12 -25.82 -7.63 -35.75
N ARG A 13 -25.13 -8.77 -35.72
CA ARG A 13 -24.56 -9.32 -34.49
C ARG A 13 -23.36 -8.49 -33.97
N ARG A 14 -22.53 -7.96 -34.88
CA ARG A 14 -21.40 -7.08 -34.49
C ARG A 14 -21.88 -5.73 -33.99
N THR A 15 -22.91 -5.14 -34.61
CA THR A 15 -23.53 -3.89 -34.10
C THR A 15 -24.29 -4.12 -32.81
N ALA A 16 -24.99 -5.23 -32.63
CA ALA A 16 -25.64 -5.56 -31.36
C ALA A 16 -24.63 -5.79 -30.22
N LEU A 17 -23.47 -6.41 -30.51
CA LEU A 17 -22.38 -6.59 -29.54
C LEU A 17 -21.72 -5.27 -29.18
N ALA A 18 -21.52 -4.38 -30.15
CA ALA A 18 -20.96 -3.05 -29.93
C ALA A 18 -21.92 -2.15 -29.10
N VAL A 19 -23.22 -2.23 -29.40
CA VAL A 19 -24.25 -1.50 -28.61
C VAL A 19 -24.40 -2.09 -27.21
N ALA A 20 -24.33 -3.41 -27.04
CA ALA A 20 -24.39 -4.06 -25.75
C ALA A 20 -23.11 -3.72 -24.90
N MET A 21 -21.92 -3.66 -25.52
CA MET A 21 -20.71 -3.17 -24.86
C MET A 21 -20.81 -1.69 -24.49
N ALA A 22 -21.31 -0.84 -25.38
CA ALA A 22 -21.49 0.59 -25.11
C ALA A 22 -22.54 0.86 -23.99
N LEU A 23 -23.64 0.08 -23.96
CA LEU A 23 -24.64 0.13 -22.89
C LEU A 23 -24.10 -0.46 -21.57
N GLY A 24 -23.28 -1.52 -21.62
CA GLY A 24 -22.62 -2.10 -20.46
C GLY A 24 -21.58 -1.17 -19.84
N LEU A 25 -20.86 -0.39 -20.63
CA LEU A 25 -19.93 0.65 -20.21
C LEU A 25 -20.65 1.90 -19.66
N GLY A 26 -21.86 2.20 -20.16
CA GLY A 26 -22.67 3.33 -19.70
C GLY A 26 -23.43 3.09 -18.39
N LEU A 27 -23.65 1.81 -18.00
CA LEU A 27 -24.31 1.41 -16.74
C LEU A 27 -23.33 0.99 -15.64
N ALA A 28 -22.06 0.76 -15.99
CA ALA A 28 -21.01 0.73 -14.99
C ALA A 28 -20.83 2.16 -14.48
N GLY A 29 -21.53 2.49 -13.38
CA GLY A 29 -21.24 3.73 -12.65
C GLY A 29 -19.72 3.80 -12.52
N SER A 30 -19.14 4.93 -12.80
CA SER A 30 -17.69 5.15 -12.84
C SER A 30 -17.06 4.65 -11.53
N VAL A 31 -16.62 3.39 -11.52
CA VAL A 31 -15.65 2.91 -10.53
C VAL A 31 -14.35 3.55 -10.97
N ALA A 32 -14.11 4.76 -10.52
CA ALA A 32 -12.84 5.44 -10.72
C ALA A 32 -11.79 4.60 -9.97
N ALA A 33 -10.98 3.86 -10.71
CA ALA A 33 -9.80 3.24 -10.15
C ALA A 33 -8.91 4.36 -9.65
N GLN A 34 -8.39 4.22 -8.42
CA GLN A 34 -7.52 5.21 -7.83
C GLN A 34 -6.25 5.37 -8.65
N SER A 35 -5.76 6.60 -8.74
CA SER A 35 -4.49 6.86 -9.39
C SER A 35 -3.37 6.20 -8.60
N THR A 36 -2.74 5.20 -9.18
CA THR A 36 -1.50 4.57 -8.68
C THR A 36 -0.28 5.09 -9.43
N THR A 37 -0.39 6.26 -10.03
CA THR A 37 0.60 6.86 -10.93
C THR A 37 0.91 8.29 -10.48
N GLY A 38 2.06 8.79 -10.88
CA GLY A 38 2.44 10.19 -10.76
C GLY A 38 2.59 10.84 -12.13
N ARG A 39 3.23 12.01 -12.18
CA ARG A 39 3.51 12.72 -13.43
C ARG A 39 4.87 13.42 -13.36
N ILE A 40 5.45 13.68 -14.54
CA ILE A 40 6.60 14.55 -14.72
C ILE A 40 6.15 15.72 -15.58
N PHE A 41 6.42 16.91 -15.15
CA PHE A 41 6.07 18.14 -15.87
C PHE A 41 7.20 19.16 -15.80
N GLY A 42 7.18 20.17 -16.65
CA GLY A 42 8.18 21.21 -16.64
C GLY A 42 8.11 22.14 -17.82
N GLN A 43 9.22 22.85 -18.04
CA GLN A 43 9.38 23.83 -19.11
C GLN A 43 10.61 23.52 -19.93
N ALA A 44 10.48 23.69 -21.26
CA ALA A 44 11.55 23.61 -22.26
C ALA A 44 11.19 24.48 -23.45
N ALA A 45 12.05 24.55 -24.50
CA ALA A 45 11.74 25.33 -25.68
C ALA A 45 10.59 24.70 -26.49
N ALA A 46 9.66 25.52 -26.97
CA ALA A 46 8.52 25.04 -27.77
C ALA A 46 8.98 24.24 -29.00
N GLY A 47 8.34 23.07 -29.23
CA GLY A 47 8.66 22.16 -30.34
C GLY A 47 9.78 21.16 -30.06
N GLU A 48 10.49 21.26 -28.95
CA GLU A 48 11.42 20.22 -28.51
C GLU A 48 10.65 18.98 -27.99
N THR A 49 11.32 17.83 -27.90
CA THR A 49 10.73 16.58 -27.41
C THR A 49 11.34 16.20 -26.07
N VAL A 50 10.49 15.91 -25.09
CA VAL A 50 10.92 15.34 -23.81
C VAL A 50 10.60 13.86 -23.80
N SER A 51 11.61 13.02 -23.58
CA SER A 51 11.43 11.59 -23.39
C SER A 51 11.76 11.18 -21.96
N VAL A 52 10.99 10.24 -21.41
CA VAL A 52 11.24 9.63 -20.09
C VAL A 52 11.44 8.13 -20.26
N GLN A 53 12.41 7.60 -19.53
CA GLN A 53 12.68 6.17 -19.44
C GLN A 53 12.76 5.75 -17.98
N GLY A 54 11.83 4.90 -17.55
CA GLY A 54 11.79 4.34 -16.20
C GLY A 54 12.67 3.10 -16.08
N THR A 55 13.14 2.83 -14.87
CA THR A 55 13.92 1.60 -14.52
C THR A 55 13.13 0.31 -14.75
N SER A 56 11.80 0.39 -14.83
CA SER A 56 10.88 -0.71 -15.18
C SER A 56 10.52 -0.76 -16.67
N GLY A 57 11.35 -0.19 -17.55
CA GLY A 57 11.19 -0.22 -19.00
C GLY A 57 10.06 0.66 -19.56
N THR A 58 9.38 1.45 -18.72
CA THR A 58 8.37 2.41 -19.20
C THR A 58 9.04 3.52 -19.95
N THR A 59 8.72 3.69 -21.23
CA THR A 59 9.23 4.78 -22.07
C THR A 59 8.07 5.61 -22.60
N ARG A 60 8.16 6.93 -22.48
CA ARG A 60 7.20 7.88 -23.04
C ARG A 60 7.89 9.11 -23.59
N GLU A 61 7.28 9.71 -24.62
CA GLU A 61 7.73 10.97 -25.21
C GLU A 61 6.56 11.94 -25.32
N VAL A 62 6.83 13.23 -25.22
CA VAL A 62 5.88 14.31 -25.45
C VAL A 62 6.58 15.48 -26.12
N THR A 63 5.87 16.16 -27.01
CA THR A 63 6.36 17.42 -27.62
C THR A 63 5.98 18.60 -26.73
N VAL A 64 6.93 19.48 -26.47
CA VAL A 64 6.75 20.71 -25.71
C VAL A 64 5.76 21.64 -26.42
N ASP A 65 4.75 22.11 -25.72
CA ASP A 65 3.68 22.95 -26.25
C ASP A 65 4.19 24.34 -26.71
N SER A 66 3.32 25.11 -27.38
CA SER A 66 3.63 26.45 -27.84
C SER A 66 3.90 27.47 -26.72
N GLN A 67 3.55 27.10 -25.47
CA GLN A 67 3.81 27.91 -24.28
C GLN A 67 5.09 27.47 -23.54
N GLY A 68 5.82 26.51 -24.12
CA GLY A 68 7.05 25.98 -23.54
C GLY A 68 6.84 25.01 -22.38
N ARG A 69 5.69 24.35 -22.28
CA ARG A 69 5.35 23.42 -21.21
C ARG A 69 5.25 22.01 -21.74
N PHE A 70 5.58 21.04 -20.90
CA PHE A 70 5.32 19.63 -21.13
C PHE A 70 4.73 18.97 -19.86
N ASP A 71 3.92 17.93 -20.06
CA ASP A 71 3.32 17.11 -19.01
C ASP A 71 3.23 15.66 -19.47
N LEU A 72 3.86 14.77 -18.72
CA LEU A 72 3.83 13.33 -18.88
C LEU A 72 3.09 12.72 -17.69
N SER A 73 1.80 12.56 -17.82
CA SER A 73 0.91 12.03 -16.79
C SER A 73 0.81 10.51 -16.83
N ALA A 74 0.20 9.92 -15.78
CA ALA A 74 -0.04 8.50 -15.63
C ALA A 74 1.23 7.62 -15.64
N LEU A 75 2.35 8.16 -15.16
CA LEU A 75 3.60 7.41 -15.05
C LEU A 75 3.58 6.51 -13.80
N PRO A 76 3.94 5.22 -13.92
CA PRO A 76 4.17 4.37 -12.76
C PRO A 76 5.19 4.99 -11.79
N PRO A 77 5.01 4.84 -10.45
CA PRO A 77 6.01 5.28 -9.48
C PRO A 77 7.36 4.62 -9.71
N GLY A 78 8.43 5.35 -9.45
CA GLY A 78 9.80 4.86 -9.62
C GLY A 78 10.78 5.92 -10.09
N SER A 79 12.00 5.51 -10.41
CA SER A 79 13.06 6.38 -10.92
C SER A 79 13.06 6.43 -12.43
N TYR A 80 13.23 7.63 -12.96
CA TYR A 80 13.23 7.91 -14.40
C TYR A 80 14.47 8.70 -14.80
N THR A 81 14.91 8.46 -16.03
CA THR A 81 15.81 9.37 -16.77
C THR A 81 14.94 10.21 -17.71
N VAL A 82 15.05 11.53 -17.61
CA VAL A 82 14.31 12.49 -18.43
C VAL A 82 15.28 13.17 -19.38
N THR A 83 15.03 13.04 -20.67
CA THR A 83 15.93 13.51 -21.73
C THR A 83 15.21 14.53 -22.60
N LEU A 84 15.82 15.70 -22.77
CA LEU A 84 15.39 16.72 -23.72
C LEU A 84 16.07 16.48 -25.06
N LYS A 85 15.30 16.46 -26.14
CA LYS A 85 15.77 16.28 -27.52
C LYS A 85 15.35 17.47 -28.37
N LYS A 86 16.27 17.93 -29.19
CA LYS A 86 16.01 18.94 -30.25
C LYS A 86 16.40 18.35 -31.58
N ASP A 87 15.48 18.33 -32.56
CA ASP A 87 15.67 17.75 -33.88
C ASP A 87 16.21 16.31 -33.82
N GLY A 88 15.77 15.52 -32.83
CA GLY A 88 16.21 14.16 -32.57
C GLY A 88 17.55 14.01 -31.83
N ALA A 89 18.31 15.08 -31.66
CA ALA A 89 19.57 15.06 -30.88
C ALA A 89 19.32 15.36 -29.40
N VAL A 90 20.02 14.63 -28.53
CA VAL A 90 19.97 14.86 -27.07
C VAL A 90 20.64 16.21 -26.74
N VAL A 91 19.91 17.07 -26.05
CA VAL A 91 20.37 18.41 -25.60
C VAL A 91 20.72 18.39 -24.12
N ASP A 92 19.88 17.75 -23.30
CA ASP A 92 20.06 17.70 -21.84
C ASP A 92 19.45 16.41 -21.29
N THR A 93 19.95 15.94 -20.15
CA THR A 93 19.47 14.74 -19.46
C THR A 93 19.43 14.96 -17.97
N ARG A 94 18.34 14.54 -17.34
CA ARG A 94 18.15 14.51 -15.87
C ARG A 94 17.98 13.07 -15.44
N GLU A 95 18.91 12.55 -14.68
CA GLU A 95 18.87 11.21 -14.13
C GLU A 95 18.26 11.21 -12.72
N ASN A 96 17.76 10.04 -12.28
CA ASN A 96 17.22 9.83 -10.94
C ASN A 96 16.03 10.75 -10.61
N VAL A 97 15.21 11.08 -11.61
CA VAL A 97 13.95 11.81 -11.40
C VAL A 97 12.94 10.85 -10.79
N PHE A 98 12.57 11.09 -9.53
CA PHE A 98 11.70 10.17 -8.81
C PHE A 98 10.23 10.56 -8.99
N VAL A 99 9.41 9.60 -9.43
CA VAL A 99 7.96 9.76 -9.58
C VAL A 99 7.26 9.20 -8.34
N VAL A 100 6.49 10.06 -7.68
CA VAL A 100 5.71 9.74 -6.49
C VAL A 100 4.25 9.60 -6.87
N VAL A 101 3.56 8.61 -6.27
CA VAL A 101 2.14 8.39 -6.50
C VAL A 101 1.32 9.64 -6.18
N GLY A 102 0.40 9.98 -7.08
CA GLY A 102 -0.53 11.10 -6.93
C GLY A 102 0.10 12.48 -6.92
N SER A 103 1.40 12.62 -7.20
CA SER A 103 2.13 13.87 -7.19
C SER A 103 2.79 14.16 -8.54
N GLY A 104 3.09 15.43 -8.80
CA GLY A 104 3.88 15.85 -9.95
C GLY A 104 5.32 16.14 -9.56
N THR A 105 6.27 15.66 -10.36
CA THR A 105 7.68 16.00 -10.26
C THR A 105 8.03 17.04 -11.33
N GLU A 106 8.48 18.21 -10.90
CA GLU A 106 8.88 19.27 -11.82
C GLU A 106 10.33 19.06 -12.31
N VAL A 107 10.53 19.12 -13.63
CA VAL A 107 11.82 19.01 -14.29
C VAL A 107 12.00 20.17 -15.26
N PRO A 108 12.56 21.31 -14.82
CA PRO A 108 12.79 22.45 -15.72
C PRO A 108 14.04 22.21 -16.58
N PHE A 109 13.91 22.41 -17.88
CA PHE A 109 15.02 22.47 -18.85
C PHE A 109 15.28 23.91 -19.34
N ALA A 110 14.44 24.87 -18.99
CA ALA A 110 14.66 26.28 -19.35
C ALA A 110 15.99 26.76 -18.76
N ALA A 111 16.79 27.42 -19.57
CA ALA A 111 18.06 28.00 -19.13
C ALA A 111 17.80 29.02 -18.01
N VAL A 112 18.04 28.63 -16.78
CA VAL A 112 18.13 29.58 -15.67
C VAL A 112 19.40 30.37 -15.93
N THR A 113 19.26 31.61 -16.39
CA THR A 113 20.36 32.58 -16.49
C THR A 113 20.73 33.01 -15.06
N SER A 114 21.33 32.11 -14.32
CA SER A 114 21.87 32.35 -12.99
C SER A 114 23.03 31.38 -12.76
N LEU A 115 24.19 31.96 -12.59
CA LEU A 115 25.42 31.29 -12.21
C LEU A 115 25.29 30.66 -10.81
N ALA A 116 24.69 29.50 -10.69
CA ALA A 116 24.84 28.64 -9.55
C ALA A 116 24.65 27.20 -10.01
N THR A 117 25.67 26.40 -9.89
CA THR A 117 25.65 24.95 -10.07
C THR A 117 24.61 24.37 -9.10
N VAL A 118 23.41 24.12 -9.56
CA VAL A 118 22.40 23.40 -8.77
C VAL A 118 22.76 21.93 -8.86
N SER A 119 23.54 21.43 -7.91
CA SER A 119 23.61 20.00 -7.68
C SER A 119 22.25 19.61 -7.07
N VAL A 120 21.42 18.94 -7.85
CA VAL A 120 20.22 18.29 -7.33
C VAL A 120 20.71 17.13 -6.47
N SER A 121 20.82 17.36 -5.16
CA SER A 121 21.07 16.27 -4.22
C SER A 121 19.82 15.40 -4.17
N ALA A 122 19.99 14.08 -4.27
CA ALA A 122 18.94 13.06 -4.23
C ALA A 122 18.08 13.04 -2.95
N ASN A 123 18.24 14.01 -2.06
CA ASN A 123 17.53 14.18 -0.79
C ASN A 123 16.68 15.46 -0.73
N ALA A 124 16.45 16.15 -1.85
CA ALA A 124 15.50 17.25 -1.84
C ALA A 124 14.10 16.64 -1.60
N LEU A 125 13.44 17.08 -0.53
CA LEU A 125 12.01 16.83 -0.35
C LEU A 125 11.32 17.29 -1.64
N PRO A 126 10.39 16.48 -2.22
CA PRO A 126 9.68 16.88 -3.43
C PRO A 126 9.06 18.26 -3.20
N ALA A 127 9.18 19.14 -4.19
CA ALA A 127 8.52 20.44 -4.16
C ALA A 127 7.03 20.23 -3.88
N ILE A 128 6.45 21.09 -3.04
CA ILE A 128 5.04 20.99 -2.68
C ILE A 128 4.23 21.06 -3.99
N ASP A 129 3.53 19.99 -4.32
CA ASP A 129 2.64 19.96 -5.47
C ASP A 129 1.39 20.80 -5.13
N ILE A 130 1.36 22.01 -5.64
CA ILE A 130 0.23 22.93 -5.47
C ILE A 130 -0.93 22.64 -6.43
N SER A 131 -0.83 21.63 -7.29
CA SER A 131 -1.88 21.26 -8.25
C SER A 131 -2.94 20.34 -7.66
N GLY A 132 -2.69 19.75 -6.49
CA GLY A 132 -3.65 18.96 -5.72
C GLY A 132 -4.30 19.78 -4.62
N VAL A 133 -5.59 19.54 -4.35
CA VAL A 133 -6.34 20.15 -3.24
C VAL A 133 -6.45 19.20 -2.04
N ASP A 134 -5.91 18.01 -2.15
CA ASP A 134 -5.97 16.98 -1.11
C ASP A 134 -4.80 17.10 -0.11
N SER A 135 -5.08 16.77 1.13
CA SER A 135 -4.05 16.63 2.17
C SER A 135 -3.47 15.23 2.11
N ARG A 136 -2.29 15.14 1.52
CA ARG A 136 -1.60 13.90 1.20
C ARG A 136 -0.20 13.88 1.81
N THR A 137 0.16 12.73 2.39
CA THR A 137 1.52 12.43 2.82
C THR A 137 1.96 11.15 2.12
N VAL A 138 3.10 11.15 1.45
CA VAL A 138 3.67 9.94 0.84
C VAL A 138 4.98 9.61 1.52
N VAL A 139 5.11 8.35 1.96
CA VAL A 139 6.33 7.80 2.57
C VAL A 139 6.89 6.74 1.62
N THR A 140 8.12 6.96 1.17
CA THR A 140 8.79 6.06 0.22
C THR A 140 9.45 4.89 0.93
N SER A 141 9.78 3.81 0.19
CA SER A 141 10.51 2.65 0.71
C SER A 141 11.84 3.02 1.37
N GLN A 142 12.54 4.02 0.83
CA GLN A 142 13.80 4.51 1.39
C GLN A 142 13.59 5.18 2.77
N GLN A 143 12.55 6.00 2.89
CA GLN A 143 12.16 6.59 4.17
C GLN A 143 11.71 5.51 5.17
N LEU A 144 10.88 4.54 4.72
CA LEU A 144 10.43 3.43 5.56
C LEU A 144 11.61 2.61 6.11
N ALA A 145 12.65 2.40 5.32
CA ALA A 145 13.84 1.67 5.75
C ALA A 145 14.65 2.40 6.85
N SER A 146 14.57 3.73 6.91
CA SER A 146 15.31 4.56 7.87
C SER A 146 14.53 4.86 9.15
N LEU A 147 13.21 4.66 9.17
CA LEU A 147 12.35 5.00 10.30
C LEU A 147 12.22 3.82 11.28
N PRO A 148 12.43 4.05 12.59
CA PRO A 148 12.30 3.01 13.63
C PRO A 148 10.82 2.80 14.01
N LEU A 149 9.97 2.47 13.04
CA LEU A 149 8.54 2.28 13.22
C LEU A 149 8.16 0.80 13.36
N VAL A 150 7.03 0.57 14.01
CA VAL A 150 6.33 -0.73 13.91
C VAL A 150 5.93 -0.94 12.45
N ARG A 151 6.13 -2.16 11.93
CA ARG A 151 5.95 -2.50 10.51
C ARG A 151 4.50 -2.72 10.14
N THR A 152 3.66 -1.70 10.34
CA THR A 152 2.25 -1.69 9.94
C THR A 152 1.92 -0.42 9.16
N ALA A 153 0.92 -0.51 8.30
CA ALA A 153 0.45 0.62 7.53
C ALA A 153 -0.06 1.76 8.42
N GLU A 154 -0.66 1.41 9.54
CA GLU A 154 -1.19 2.35 10.52
C GLU A 154 -0.08 3.12 11.26
N ALA A 155 1.03 2.44 11.61
CA ALA A 155 2.17 3.10 12.24
C ALA A 155 2.81 4.15 11.33
N VAL A 156 2.85 3.88 10.04
CA VAL A 156 3.30 4.84 9.02
C VAL A 156 2.30 5.98 8.87
N ALA A 157 0.98 5.68 8.92
CA ALA A 157 -0.05 6.70 8.82
C ALA A 157 -0.02 7.72 9.97
N LEU A 158 0.42 7.31 11.17
CA LEU A 158 0.61 8.22 12.31
C LEU A 158 1.68 9.31 12.09
N LEU A 159 2.47 9.24 11.03
CA LEU A 159 3.40 10.31 10.64
C LEU A 159 2.70 11.45 9.91
N ALA A 160 1.49 11.21 9.39
CA ALA A 160 0.77 12.24 8.64
C ALA A 160 0.04 13.23 9.57
N PRO A 161 -0.01 14.50 9.22
CA PRO A 161 -0.75 15.50 9.99
C PRO A 161 -2.23 15.14 10.14
N GLY A 162 -2.79 15.33 11.34
CA GLY A 162 -4.20 15.05 11.62
C GLY A 162 -4.55 13.57 11.83
N VAL A 163 -3.56 12.67 11.83
CA VAL A 163 -3.74 11.25 12.10
C VAL A 163 -3.36 10.95 13.54
N VAL A 164 -4.25 10.30 14.28
CA VAL A 164 -4.06 9.94 15.69
C VAL A 164 -4.42 8.47 15.93
N PRO A 165 -3.93 7.85 17.00
CA PRO A 165 -4.37 6.50 17.36
C PRO A 165 -5.90 6.45 17.56
N GLY A 166 -6.53 5.45 16.98
CA GLY A 166 -7.96 5.20 17.16
C GLY A 166 -8.28 4.71 18.58
N SER A 167 -9.55 4.71 18.93
CA SER A 167 -10.01 4.30 20.26
C SER A 167 -9.70 2.82 20.51
N SER A 168 -8.85 2.54 21.49
CA SER A 168 -8.55 1.18 21.94
C SER A 168 -9.78 0.47 22.56
N LEU A 169 -10.71 1.22 23.12
CA LEU A 169 -11.96 0.69 23.66
C LEU A 169 -12.87 0.16 22.56
N PHE A 170 -12.94 0.88 21.43
CA PHE A 170 -13.73 0.46 20.28
C PHE A 170 -13.15 -0.82 19.63
N THR A 171 -11.85 -0.89 19.43
CA THR A 171 -11.19 -2.05 18.81
C THR A 171 -11.26 -3.28 19.74
N ALA A 172 -11.06 -3.10 21.04
CA ALA A 172 -11.18 -4.18 22.02
C ALA A 172 -12.61 -4.71 22.16
N ALA A 173 -13.62 -3.83 22.15
CA ALA A 173 -15.03 -4.21 22.27
C ALA A 173 -15.51 -5.07 21.09
N ASN A 174 -14.90 -4.90 19.92
CA ASN A 174 -15.21 -5.66 18.71
C ASN A 174 -14.23 -6.83 18.45
N GLY A 175 -13.38 -7.17 19.40
CA GLY A 175 -12.45 -8.31 19.31
C GLY A 175 -11.22 -8.06 18.44
N PHE A 176 -10.99 -6.83 17.98
CA PHE A 176 -9.84 -6.50 17.13
C PHE A 176 -8.65 -6.04 17.96
N SER A 177 -7.54 -6.75 17.88
CA SER A 177 -6.25 -6.36 18.50
C SER A 177 -5.43 -5.40 17.64
N ARG A 178 -6.03 -4.72 16.66
CA ARG A 178 -5.32 -3.86 15.71
C ARG A 178 -5.24 -2.42 16.25
N ASN A 179 -4.05 -1.84 16.18
CA ASN A 179 -3.83 -0.42 16.46
C ASN A 179 -4.27 0.42 15.24
N LEU A 180 -5.59 0.53 15.03
CA LEU A 180 -6.15 1.32 13.96
C LEU A 180 -5.96 2.81 14.23
N VAL A 181 -6.01 3.61 13.18
CA VAL A 181 -5.85 5.08 13.26
C VAL A 181 -7.16 5.79 12.99
N SER A 182 -7.27 6.99 13.52
CA SER A 182 -8.36 7.94 13.27
C SER A 182 -7.81 9.14 12.51
N PHE A 183 -8.50 9.55 11.47
CA PHE A 183 -8.19 10.73 10.66
C PHE A 183 -9.09 11.88 11.08
N GLY A 184 -8.51 12.97 11.59
CA GLY A 184 -9.27 14.14 12.01
C GLY A 184 -10.31 13.88 13.11
N GLY A 185 -10.21 12.77 13.84
CA GLY A 185 -11.18 12.37 14.88
C GLY A 185 -12.34 11.49 14.36
N SER A 186 -12.36 11.14 13.07
CA SER A 186 -13.38 10.22 12.51
C SER A 186 -13.25 8.80 13.07
N SER A 187 -14.30 8.01 12.92
CA SER A 187 -14.31 6.60 13.35
C SER A 187 -13.34 5.76 12.50
N VAL A 188 -12.69 4.78 13.13
CA VAL A 188 -11.76 3.87 12.46
C VAL A 188 -12.43 3.00 11.38
N VAL A 189 -13.74 2.80 11.43
CA VAL A 189 -14.52 2.08 10.41
C VAL A 189 -14.75 2.90 9.13
N GLU A 190 -14.51 4.20 9.19
CA GLU A 190 -14.65 5.12 8.05
C GLU A 190 -13.38 5.21 7.22
N ASN A 191 -12.31 4.55 7.64
CA ASN A 191 -11.06 4.50 6.89
C ASN A 191 -11.17 3.56 5.69
N ALA A 192 -10.48 3.91 4.61
CA ALA A 192 -10.34 3.05 3.45
C ALA A 192 -8.88 2.63 3.23
N TYR A 193 -8.69 1.38 2.85
CA TYR A 193 -7.37 0.78 2.59
C TYR A 193 -7.27 0.31 1.15
N TYR A 194 -6.12 0.57 0.54
CA TYR A 194 -5.91 0.25 -0.88
C TYR A 194 -4.54 -0.38 -1.10
N LEU A 195 -4.49 -1.28 -2.08
CA LEU A 195 -3.26 -1.87 -2.58
C LEU A 195 -3.24 -1.81 -4.10
N ASN A 196 -2.24 -1.15 -4.68
CA ASN A 196 -2.10 -0.95 -6.13
C ASN A 196 -3.40 -0.43 -6.79
N GLY A 197 -4.16 0.44 -6.06
CA GLY A 197 -5.43 1.02 -6.53
C GLY A 197 -6.66 0.15 -6.31
N PHE A 198 -6.52 -1.08 -5.80
CA PHE A 198 -7.65 -1.93 -5.44
C PHE A 198 -8.04 -1.73 -3.97
N ASN A 199 -9.33 -1.59 -3.68
CA ASN A 199 -9.81 -1.45 -2.30
C ASN A 199 -9.62 -2.77 -1.55
N THR A 200 -8.81 -2.73 -0.48
CA THR A 200 -8.49 -3.88 0.37
C THR A 200 -9.02 -3.74 1.79
N THR A 201 -9.91 -2.76 2.04
CA THR A 201 -10.60 -2.67 3.32
C THR A 201 -11.27 -4.00 3.63
N ASP A 202 -11.09 -4.49 4.85
CA ASP A 202 -11.64 -5.77 5.26
C ASP A 202 -13.15 -5.82 4.98
N PRO A 203 -13.64 -6.75 4.14
CA PRO A 203 -15.03 -6.75 3.69
C PRO A 203 -16.01 -7.20 4.76
N ILE A 204 -15.54 -7.82 5.84
CA ILE A 204 -16.38 -8.38 6.91
C ILE A 204 -16.51 -7.35 8.04
N SER A 205 -15.39 -6.86 8.55
CA SER A 205 -15.39 -5.91 9.67
C SER A 205 -15.47 -4.44 9.24
N GLY A 206 -15.10 -4.12 8.00
CA GLY A 206 -14.92 -2.74 7.54
C GLY A 206 -13.69 -2.05 8.16
N MET A 207 -12.84 -2.78 8.90
CA MET A 207 -11.73 -2.22 9.66
C MET A 207 -10.38 -2.80 9.22
N GLY A 208 -9.42 -1.91 8.94
CA GLY A 208 -8.09 -2.32 8.46
C GLY A 208 -8.13 -2.84 7.02
N GLY A 209 -7.00 -3.27 6.51
CA GLY A 209 -6.84 -3.75 5.15
C GLY A 209 -5.84 -4.90 5.06
N LEU A 210 -5.65 -5.41 3.85
CA LEU A 210 -4.62 -6.38 3.56
C LEU A 210 -3.25 -5.73 3.78
N THR A 211 -2.40 -6.38 4.58
CA THR A 211 -1.05 -5.91 4.88
C THR A 211 -0.02 -6.66 4.03
N LEU A 212 0.92 -5.91 3.45
CA LEU A 212 2.03 -6.47 2.69
C LEU A 212 3.19 -6.92 3.58
N PRO A 213 4.07 -7.83 3.09
CA PRO A 213 5.43 -7.92 3.60
C PRO A 213 6.08 -6.53 3.58
N TYR A 214 6.77 -6.14 4.66
CA TYR A 214 7.33 -4.79 4.76
C TYR A 214 8.33 -4.48 3.65
N GLY A 215 9.13 -5.46 3.25
CA GLY A 215 10.06 -5.34 2.12
C GLY A 215 9.40 -5.16 0.74
N ALA A 216 8.08 -5.40 0.63
CA ALA A 216 7.32 -5.27 -0.61
C ALA A 216 6.74 -3.87 -0.84
N ILE A 217 6.75 -2.99 0.15
CA ILE A 217 6.16 -1.65 0.03
C ILE A 217 7.16 -0.75 -0.71
N ASP A 218 6.73 -0.16 -1.81
CA ASP A 218 7.46 0.89 -2.54
C ASP A 218 7.13 2.27 -2.01
N GLN A 219 5.83 2.58 -1.93
CA GLN A 219 5.33 3.84 -1.39
C GLN A 219 4.08 3.60 -0.57
N GLN A 220 3.88 4.38 0.48
CA GLN A 220 2.63 4.44 1.21
C GLN A 220 2.11 5.87 1.20
N GLU A 221 0.93 6.03 0.64
CA GLU A 221 0.19 7.26 0.57
C GLU A 221 -0.84 7.31 1.70
N ILE A 222 -0.88 8.42 2.40
CA ILE A 222 -1.83 8.71 3.49
C ILE A 222 -2.64 9.92 3.09
N LEU A 223 -3.94 9.73 2.94
CA LEU A 223 -4.92 10.74 2.55
C LEU A 223 -5.70 11.17 3.79
N SER A 224 -5.44 12.36 4.30
CA SER A 224 -6.07 12.85 5.53
C SER A 224 -7.23 13.81 5.29
N GLY A 225 -7.49 14.22 4.05
CA GLY A 225 -8.63 15.07 3.70
C GLY A 225 -8.55 15.62 2.27
N GLY A 226 -9.67 16.17 1.77
CA GLY A 226 -9.74 16.82 0.47
C GLY A 226 -9.60 15.90 -0.75
N TYR A 227 -9.53 14.60 -0.55
CA TYR A 227 -9.36 13.63 -1.64
C TYR A 227 -10.64 13.47 -2.47
N GLY A 228 -10.47 13.21 -3.77
CA GLY A 228 -11.58 13.13 -4.73
C GLY A 228 -12.42 11.87 -4.59
N ALA A 229 -13.56 11.82 -5.29
CA ALA A 229 -14.53 10.75 -5.30
C ALA A 229 -13.96 9.38 -5.75
N ALA A 230 -12.78 9.36 -6.37
CA ALA A 230 -12.04 8.13 -6.71
C ALA A 230 -11.71 7.28 -5.47
N TYR A 231 -11.54 7.91 -4.31
CA TYR A 231 -11.30 7.25 -3.03
C TYR A 231 -12.60 6.99 -2.25
N GLY A 232 -13.71 6.70 -2.94
CA GLY A 232 -15.05 6.55 -2.40
C GLY A 232 -15.16 5.60 -1.19
N ARG A 233 -16.26 5.74 -0.43
CA ARG A 233 -16.60 5.03 0.82
C ARG A 233 -15.79 5.44 2.06
N SER A 234 -14.98 6.46 2.03
CA SER A 234 -14.28 6.96 3.21
C SER A 234 -14.77 8.34 3.57
N ASP A 235 -15.28 8.50 4.78
CA ASP A 235 -15.52 9.81 5.43
C ASP A 235 -14.40 10.13 6.44
N GLY A 236 -13.51 9.15 6.68
CA GLY A 236 -12.33 9.27 7.52
C GLY A 236 -11.08 9.65 6.69
N GLY A 237 -10.23 8.68 6.45
CA GLY A 237 -9.02 8.84 5.65
C GLY A 237 -8.71 7.61 4.82
N GLY A 238 -7.71 7.73 3.96
CA GLY A 238 -7.24 6.66 3.10
C GLY A 238 -5.78 6.27 3.37
N ILE A 239 -5.51 4.98 3.40
CA ILE A 239 -4.16 4.42 3.39
C ILE A 239 -4.00 3.61 2.12
N SER A 240 -3.15 4.08 1.20
CA SER A 240 -2.90 3.43 -0.08
C SER A 240 -1.44 2.95 -0.13
N GLN A 241 -1.25 1.66 -0.30
CA GLN A 241 0.06 1.05 -0.46
C GLN A 241 0.32 0.73 -1.94
N ILE A 242 1.47 1.15 -2.42
CA ILE A 242 1.99 0.76 -3.72
C ILE A 242 3.07 -0.29 -3.48
N GLY A 243 2.87 -1.47 -4.03
CA GLY A 243 3.84 -2.54 -3.93
C GLY A 243 4.98 -2.38 -4.94
N LYS A 244 6.18 -2.81 -4.53
CA LYS A 244 7.36 -2.83 -5.39
C LYS A 244 7.13 -3.65 -6.66
N ARG A 245 7.88 -3.31 -7.68
CA ARG A 245 7.92 -3.99 -8.98
C ARG A 245 9.34 -4.41 -9.33
N GLY A 246 9.50 -5.28 -10.31
CA GLY A 246 10.78 -5.59 -10.91
C GLY A 246 11.33 -4.43 -11.74
N THR A 247 12.64 -4.39 -11.87
CA THR A 247 13.39 -3.43 -12.69
C THR A 247 14.29 -4.17 -13.66
N ASN A 248 15.04 -3.45 -14.50
CA ASN A 248 16.03 -4.07 -15.42
C ASN A 248 17.24 -4.67 -14.68
N GLU A 249 17.35 -4.47 -13.40
CA GLU A 249 18.40 -5.05 -12.57
C GLU A 249 17.80 -6.02 -11.56
N TRP A 250 18.51 -7.12 -11.27
CA TRP A 250 18.11 -8.04 -10.23
C TRP A 250 18.45 -7.47 -8.85
N HIS A 251 17.43 -7.37 -8.01
CA HIS A 251 17.55 -6.98 -6.61
C HIS A 251 17.00 -8.08 -5.72
N PHE A 252 17.69 -8.37 -4.65
CA PHE A 252 17.23 -9.32 -3.62
C PHE A 252 17.74 -8.86 -2.26
N GLY A 253 17.03 -9.23 -1.26
CA GLY A 253 17.37 -8.93 0.12
C GLY A 253 16.50 -9.68 1.09
N GLY A 254 16.84 -9.57 2.35
CA GLY A 254 16.10 -10.17 3.44
C GLY A 254 16.57 -9.64 4.77
N GLN A 255 15.77 -9.89 5.79
CA GLN A 255 16.01 -9.40 7.14
C GLN A 255 15.48 -10.39 8.16
N LEU A 256 16.16 -10.47 9.27
CA LEU A 256 15.73 -11.19 10.46
C LEU A 256 15.71 -10.24 11.65
N LEU A 257 14.53 -10.10 12.25
CA LEU A 257 14.32 -9.32 13.45
C LEU A 257 13.92 -10.25 14.58
N TYR A 258 14.55 -10.13 15.72
CA TYR A 258 14.21 -10.88 16.91
C TYR A 258 14.10 -9.95 18.11
N THR A 259 12.99 -10.00 18.80
CA THR A 259 12.77 -9.28 20.05
C THR A 259 12.56 -10.28 21.17
N PRO A 260 13.59 -10.62 21.93
CA PRO A 260 13.48 -11.56 23.04
C PRO A 260 12.66 -10.97 24.19
N LYS A 261 12.01 -11.84 24.94
CA LYS A 261 11.19 -11.44 26.10
C LYS A 261 12.03 -10.79 27.22
N GLU A 262 13.30 -11.16 27.31
CA GLU A 262 14.25 -10.71 28.34
C GLU A 262 14.65 -9.24 28.17
N LEU A 263 14.58 -8.71 26.95
CA LEU A 263 14.89 -7.30 26.64
C LEU A 263 13.65 -6.39 26.70
N LYS A 264 12.47 -6.93 27.01
CA LYS A 264 11.26 -6.14 27.21
C LYS A 264 11.09 -5.77 28.69
N ALA A 265 10.60 -4.55 28.94
CA ALA A 265 10.24 -4.13 30.28
C ALA A 265 9.15 -5.05 30.86
N ASP A 266 9.21 -5.31 32.16
CA ASP A 266 8.19 -6.09 32.84
C ASP A 266 6.85 -5.37 32.82
N PRO A 267 5.76 -6.04 32.39
CA PRO A 267 4.43 -5.44 32.38
C PRO A 267 3.96 -5.14 33.81
N ARG A 268 3.41 -3.95 34.02
CA ARG A 268 2.86 -3.60 35.32
C ARG A 268 1.51 -4.25 35.54
N SER A 269 1.32 -4.88 36.71
CA SER A 269 0.03 -5.39 37.16
C SER A 269 -0.94 -4.25 37.50
N TYR A 270 -2.24 -4.48 37.29
CA TYR A 270 -3.30 -3.53 37.60
C TYR A 270 -3.91 -3.85 38.95
N TYR A 271 -4.30 -2.81 39.68
CA TYR A 271 -4.88 -2.88 40.99
C TYR A 271 -6.21 -2.11 41.04
N TYR A 272 -7.12 -2.53 41.86
CA TYR A 272 -8.26 -1.68 42.22
C TYR A 272 -7.78 -0.49 43.03
N VAL A 273 -8.53 0.61 42.99
CA VAL A 273 -8.30 1.79 43.82
C VAL A 273 -9.34 1.76 44.91
N ASN A 274 -8.89 1.86 46.17
CA ASN A 274 -9.77 1.99 47.33
C ASN A 274 -10.41 3.37 47.40
N ALA A 275 -11.46 3.54 48.22
CA ALA A 275 -12.17 4.81 48.33
C ALA A 275 -11.29 5.97 48.85
N ASP A 276 -10.24 5.68 49.59
CA ASP A 276 -9.23 6.62 50.07
C ASP A 276 -8.11 6.95 49.06
N GLY A 277 -8.23 6.42 47.85
CA GLY A 277 -7.22 6.57 46.76
C GLY A 277 -6.01 5.64 46.88
N SER A 278 -5.93 4.83 47.95
CA SER A 278 -4.84 3.86 48.11
C SER A 278 -4.97 2.67 47.16
N ARG A 279 -3.86 1.96 46.99
CA ARG A 279 -3.79 0.75 46.14
C ARG A 279 -4.57 -0.39 46.84
N GLY A 280 -5.61 -0.89 46.17
CA GLY A 280 -6.43 -2.01 46.61
C GLY A 280 -5.86 -3.38 46.18
N LYS A 281 -6.74 -4.40 46.15
CA LYS A 281 -6.39 -5.74 45.70
C LYS A 281 -5.95 -5.74 44.23
N ILE A 282 -5.18 -6.76 43.86
CA ILE A 282 -4.76 -6.95 42.45
C ILE A 282 -5.99 -7.27 41.59
N ARG A 283 -6.12 -6.55 40.47
CA ARG A 283 -7.17 -6.77 39.48
C ARG A 283 -6.68 -7.67 38.33
N GLN A 284 -5.44 -7.45 37.90
CA GLN A 284 -4.83 -8.26 36.86
C GLN A 284 -3.33 -8.37 37.14
N ASP A 285 -2.89 -9.58 37.35
CA ASP A 285 -1.47 -9.89 37.46
C ASP A 285 -0.87 -10.02 36.05
N ARG A 286 0.14 -9.22 35.77
CA ARG A 286 0.76 -9.17 34.44
C ARG A 286 2.26 -9.42 34.48
N TYR A 287 2.81 -9.69 35.64
CA TYR A 287 4.25 -9.82 35.83
C TYR A 287 4.88 -10.82 34.85
N ASP A 288 4.21 -11.94 34.62
CA ASP A 288 4.67 -12.99 33.70
C ASP A 288 4.11 -12.85 32.25
N ASN A 289 3.39 -11.77 31.95
CA ASN A 289 2.87 -11.50 30.62
C ASN A 289 4.00 -11.06 29.66
N LYS A 290 4.94 -11.95 29.43
CA LYS A 290 6.11 -11.72 28.58
C LYS A 290 5.91 -12.35 27.20
N THR A 291 6.35 -11.64 26.18
CA THR A 291 6.23 -12.08 24.80
C THR A 291 7.56 -11.91 24.07
N TRP A 292 7.89 -12.84 23.19
CA TRP A 292 8.93 -12.65 22.20
C TRP A 292 8.30 -12.60 20.81
N ASN A 293 8.97 -11.97 19.87
CA ASN A 293 8.60 -12.04 18.47
C ASN A 293 9.83 -12.20 17.57
N ALA A 294 9.61 -12.89 16.47
CA ALA A 294 10.59 -13.05 15.40
C ALA A 294 9.91 -12.79 14.06
N THR A 295 10.53 -11.94 13.25
CA THR A 295 10.09 -11.64 11.88
C THR A 295 11.23 -11.93 10.94
N ALA A 296 10.98 -12.77 9.94
CA ALA A 296 11.89 -13.05 8.84
C ALA A 296 11.24 -12.60 7.55
N ASP A 297 11.93 -11.81 6.75
CA ASP A 297 11.46 -11.39 5.43
C ASP A 297 12.54 -11.61 4.36
N ALA A 298 12.09 -11.86 3.14
CA ALA A 298 12.93 -11.96 1.96
C ALA A 298 12.18 -11.42 0.75
N TYR A 299 12.93 -10.82 -0.18
CA TYR A 299 12.38 -10.36 -1.44
C TYR A 299 13.37 -10.53 -2.59
N PHE A 300 12.84 -10.61 -3.79
CA PHE A 300 13.59 -10.58 -5.04
C PHE A 300 12.79 -9.83 -6.10
N GLY A 301 13.48 -9.25 -7.05
CA GLY A 301 12.85 -8.59 -8.20
C GLY A 301 13.87 -8.38 -9.32
N GLY A 302 13.39 -8.41 -10.56
CA GLY A 302 14.24 -8.22 -11.73
C GLY A 302 13.52 -8.50 -13.03
N PRO A 303 14.25 -8.45 -14.18
CA PRO A 303 13.68 -8.68 -15.48
C PRO A 303 13.63 -10.19 -15.78
N LEU A 304 12.47 -10.70 -16.19
CA LEU A 304 12.38 -12.00 -16.89
C LEU A 304 12.74 -11.81 -18.37
N ILE A 305 12.38 -10.66 -18.96
CA ILE A 305 12.79 -10.21 -20.28
C ILE A 305 13.10 -8.72 -20.12
N ALA A 306 14.34 -8.33 -20.41
CA ALA A 306 14.78 -6.93 -20.31
C ALA A 306 13.83 -6.00 -21.10
N ASP A 307 13.50 -4.86 -20.50
CA ASP A 307 12.60 -3.81 -20.99
C ASP A 307 11.13 -4.24 -21.23
N LYS A 308 10.79 -5.54 -20.99
CA LYS A 308 9.45 -6.07 -21.33
C LYS A 308 8.73 -6.76 -20.20
N LEU A 309 9.36 -7.65 -19.48
CA LEU A 309 8.67 -8.49 -18.52
C LEU A 309 9.45 -8.56 -17.20
N TYR A 310 8.82 -8.13 -16.16
CA TYR A 310 9.42 -8.02 -14.84
C TYR A 310 8.66 -8.82 -13.81
N ILE A 311 9.38 -9.31 -12.82
CA ILE A 311 8.81 -9.99 -11.66
C ILE A 311 9.34 -9.37 -10.37
N PHE A 312 8.47 -9.30 -9.37
CA PHE A 312 8.83 -9.01 -7.99
C PHE A 312 8.10 -9.98 -7.07
N GLY A 313 8.79 -10.50 -6.08
CA GLY A 313 8.23 -11.37 -5.05
C GLY A 313 8.78 -11.01 -3.68
N ALA A 314 7.93 -11.08 -2.65
CA ALA A 314 8.32 -10.91 -1.27
C ALA A 314 7.52 -11.83 -0.36
N VAL A 315 8.17 -12.33 0.69
CA VAL A 315 7.57 -13.14 1.74
C VAL A 315 7.99 -12.59 3.10
N GLU A 316 7.10 -12.68 4.08
CA GLU A 316 7.36 -12.34 5.48
C GLU A 316 6.72 -13.40 6.36
N ALA A 317 7.48 -13.92 7.31
CA ALA A 317 7.00 -14.80 8.36
C ALA A 317 7.21 -14.11 9.71
N ASP A 318 6.12 -13.74 10.37
CA ASP A 318 6.13 -13.14 11.69
C ASP A 318 5.52 -14.11 12.70
N ARG A 319 6.20 -14.34 13.81
CA ARG A 319 5.74 -15.16 14.91
C ARG A 319 5.82 -14.40 16.21
N VAL A 320 4.69 -14.36 16.92
CA VAL A 320 4.60 -13.85 18.28
C VAL A 320 4.22 -14.99 19.22
N GLN A 321 4.94 -15.18 20.30
CA GLN A 321 4.62 -16.17 21.32
C GLN A 321 4.79 -15.55 22.71
N GLY A 322 3.86 -15.89 23.60
CA GLY A 322 3.90 -15.42 24.96
C GLY A 322 2.76 -15.90 25.82
N GLN A 323 2.55 -15.24 26.92
CA GLN A 323 1.40 -15.50 27.81
C GLN A 323 0.69 -14.21 28.18
N SER A 324 -0.59 -14.35 28.53
CA SER A 324 -1.44 -13.27 29.00
C SER A 324 -2.32 -13.78 30.12
N THR A 325 -2.24 -13.12 31.28
CA THR A 325 -3.08 -13.42 32.44
C THR A 325 -4.32 -12.52 32.38
N GLY A 326 -5.50 -13.12 32.50
CA GLY A 326 -6.79 -12.43 32.56
C GLY A 326 -6.94 -11.64 33.86
N SER A 327 -8.10 -11.03 34.08
CA SER A 327 -8.40 -10.33 35.35
C SER A 327 -8.90 -11.28 36.43
N ASP A 328 -9.02 -10.79 37.64
CA ASP A 328 -9.56 -11.55 38.80
C ASP A 328 -11.03 -12.00 38.63
N VAL A 329 -11.77 -11.38 37.69
CA VAL A 329 -13.12 -11.82 37.30
C VAL A 329 -13.12 -12.82 36.16
N ALA A 330 -11.99 -12.98 35.46
CA ALA A 330 -11.76 -13.97 34.44
C ALA A 330 -10.35 -14.58 34.63
N PRO A 331 -10.17 -15.41 35.67
CA PRO A 331 -8.88 -15.83 36.17
C PRO A 331 -8.29 -16.99 35.33
N TYR A 332 -7.79 -16.66 34.21
CA TYR A 332 -7.10 -17.58 33.29
C TYR A 332 -5.74 -17.04 32.89
N VAL A 333 -4.77 -17.92 32.68
CA VAL A 333 -3.56 -17.62 31.93
C VAL A 333 -3.67 -18.27 30.56
N THR A 334 -3.37 -17.52 29.52
CA THR A 334 -3.38 -18.01 28.14
C THR A 334 -1.96 -18.00 27.62
N HIS A 335 -1.43 -19.18 27.32
CA HIS A 335 -0.21 -19.33 26.53
C HIS A 335 -0.60 -19.33 25.06
N TYR A 336 -0.06 -18.39 24.29
CA TYR A 336 -0.46 -18.22 22.90
C TYR A 336 0.70 -18.12 21.94
N ARG A 337 0.42 -18.51 20.72
CA ARG A 337 1.27 -18.34 19.56
C ARG A 337 0.42 -17.77 18.41
N THR A 338 0.95 -16.74 17.76
CA THR A 338 0.39 -16.16 16.54
C THR A 338 1.43 -16.29 15.44
N ASP A 339 1.04 -16.85 14.30
CA ASP A 339 1.84 -16.92 13.09
C ASP A 339 1.16 -16.06 12.01
N ASN A 340 1.90 -15.07 11.48
CA ASN A 340 1.42 -14.12 10.49
C ASN A 340 2.25 -14.21 9.20
N PRO A 341 2.12 -15.28 8.40
CA PRO A 341 2.78 -15.33 7.11
C PRO A 341 2.12 -14.37 6.14
N LYS A 342 2.94 -13.65 5.37
CA LYS A 342 2.49 -12.76 4.31
C LYS A 342 3.28 -13.03 3.05
N TRP A 343 2.65 -12.86 1.90
CA TRP A 343 3.36 -12.86 0.64
C TRP A 343 2.77 -11.81 -0.31
N TYR A 344 3.62 -11.36 -1.21
CA TYR A 344 3.29 -10.44 -2.29
C TYR A 344 4.04 -10.87 -3.55
N GLY A 345 3.35 -10.87 -4.68
CA GLY A 345 3.92 -11.11 -5.99
C GLY A 345 3.36 -10.14 -7.02
N LYS A 346 4.21 -9.63 -7.88
CA LYS A 346 3.84 -8.74 -8.97
C LYS A 346 4.55 -9.15 -10.26
N LEU A 347 3.79 -9.15 -11.34
CA LEU A 347 4.29 -9.31 -12.71
C LEU A 347 3.89 -8.06 -13.50
N ASP A 348 4.86 -7.40 -14.10
CA ASP A 348 4.67 -6.23 -14.96
C ASP A 348 5.09 -6.60 -16.38
N TRP A 349 4.19 -6.50 -17.34
CA TRP A 349 4.42 -6.80 -18.73
C TRP A 349 4.18 -5.57 -19.61
N ASN A 350 5.26 -4.99 -20.14
CA ASN A 350 5.22 -3.98 -21.18
C ASN A 350 4.97 -4.70 -22.51
N ILE A 351 3.67 -4.91 -22.85
CA ILE A 351 3.27 -5.61 -24.09
C ILE A 351 3.80 -4.83 -25.30
N THR A 352 3.65 -3.51 -25.25
CA THR A 352 4.27 -2.52 -26.12
C THR A 352 4.63 -1.30 -25.27
N ASP A 353 5.35 -0.33 -25.82
CA ASP A 353 5.69 0.92 -25.12
C ASP A 353 4.44 1.67 -24.60
N ASN A 354 3.31 1.47 -25.28
CA ASN A 354 2.04 2.12 -24.92
C ASN A 354 1.05 1.23 -24.17
N ASN A 355 1.34 -0.07 -23.97
CA ASN A 355 0.40 -1.00 -23.36
C ASN A 355 1.07 -1.83 -22.28
N ILE A 356 0.62 -1.67 -21.05
CA ILE A 356 1.19 -2.31 -19.86
C ILE A 356 0.11 -3.17 -19.18
N LEU A 357 0.45 -4.40 -18.84
CA LEU A 357 -0.35 -5.30 -18.01
C LEU A 357 0.38 -5.56 -16.69
N GLU A 358 -0.29 -5.27 -15.59
CA GLU A 358 0.19 -5.52 -14.22
C GLU A 358 -0.67 -6.60 -13.57
N ILE A 359 -0.07 -7.65 -13.06
CA ILE A 359 -0.75 -8.71 -12.31
C ILE A 359 -0.20 -8.72 -10.89
N THR A 360 -1.08 -8.67 -9.89
CA THR A 360 -0.70 -8.68 -8.48
C THR A 360 -1.39 -9.80 -7.74
N GLY A 361 -0.65 -10.51 -6.89
CA GLY A 361 -1.17 -11.43 -5.90
C GLY A 361 -0.62 -11.09 -4.52
N ALA A 362 -1.45 -11.22 -3.48
CA ALA A 362 -1.02 -11.00 -2.10
C ALA A 362 -1.86 -11.79 -1.10
N SER A 363 -1.29 -12.11 0.06
CA SER A 363 -2.00 -12.73 1.18
C SER A 363 -1.40 -12.32 2.51
N ASN A 364 -2.26 -12.18 3.54
CA ASN A 364 -1.87 -11.92 4.92
C ASN A 364 -2.60 -12.82 5.92
N LYS A 365 -2.95 -14.04 5.52
CA LYS A 365 -3.66 -15.00 6.38
C LYS A 365 -2.81 -15.41 7.57
N SER A 366 -3.36 -15.23 8.75
CA SER A 366 -2.73 -15.53 10.03
C SER A 366 -3.40 -16.69 10.76
N SER A 367 -2.72 -17.24 11.75
CA SER A 367 -3.27 -18.23 12.66
C SER A 367 -2.91 -17.89 14.10
N TYR A 368 -3.85 -18.19 14.98
CA TYR A 368 -3.68 -18.05 16.43
C TYR A 368 -3.95 -19.38 17.11
N ALA A 369 -3.12 -19.73 18.07
CA ALA A 369 -3.30 -20.90 18.92
C ALA A 369 -3.02 -20.49 20.37
N GLY A 370 -4.01 -20.68 21.24
CA GLY A 370 -3.95 -20.38 22.66
C GLY A 370 -4.39 -21.56 23.51
N VAL A 371 -3.68 -21.80 24.60
CA VAL A 371 -4.06 -22.74 25.65
C VAL A 371 -4.40 -21.92 26.90
N LYS A 372 -5.63 -22.04 27.37
CA LYS A 372 -6.10 -21.38 28.58
C LYS A 372 -6.04 -22.36 29.75
N ASN A 373 -5.37 -21.95 30.82
CA ASN A 373 -5.35 -22.63 32.09
C ASN A 373 -5.97 -21.73 33.16
N LYS A 374 -6.53 -22.32 34.21
CA LYS A 374 -7.03 -21.55 35.35
C LYS A 374 -5.88 -20.80 36.02
N TYR A 375 -6.16 -19.66 36.64
CA TYR A 375 -5.18 -18.88 37.39
C TYR A 375 -5.69 -18.62 38.80
N ASP A 376 -4.90 -18.94 39.79
CA ASP A 376 -5.22 -18.68 41.18
C ASP A 376 -4.60 -17.33 41.62
N TYR A 377 -5.45 -16.35 41.86
CA TYR A 377 -5.05 -15.02 42.31
C TYR A 377 -4.63 -14.95 43.79
N ALA A 378 -4.96 -15.96 44.60
CA ALA A 378 -4.53 -16.01 45.99
C ALA A 378 -3.09 -16.48 46.14
N THR A 379 -2.70 -17.43 45.29
CA THR A 379 -1.35 -18.02 45.31
C THR A 379 -0.46 -17.52 44.18
N HIS A 380 -1.01 -16.75 43.22
CA HIS A 380 -0.34 -16.28 41.99
C HIS A 380 0.22 -17.45 41.15
N THR A 381 -0.53 -18.55 41.07
CA THR A 381 -0.09 -19.75 40.38
C THR A 381 -1.04 -20.16 39.26
N GLU A 382 -0.44 -20.75 38.21
CA GLU A 382 -1.18 -21.40 37.16
C GLU A 382 -1.72 -22.74 37.62
N GLY A 383 -2.99 -22.98 37.32
CA GLY A 383 -3.72 -24.20 37.67
C GLY A 383 -3.94 -25.14 36.50
N THR A 384 -5.04 -25.89 36.54
CA THR A 384 -5.38 -26.92 35.57
C THR A 384 -5.82 -26.32 34.22
N PHE A 385 -5.69 -27.11 33.16
CA PHE A 385 -6.22 -26.80 31.82
C PHE A 385 -7.70 -26.42 31.87
N ASN A 386 -8.07 -25.40 31.11
CA ASN A 386 -9.44 -24.95 30.95
C ASN A 386 -9.97 -25.15 29.53
N SER A 387 -9.32 -24.58 28.51
CA SER A 387 -9.80 -24.63 27.14
C SER A 387 -8.70 -24.31 26.13
N TYR A 388 -8.95 -24.68 24.87
CA TYR A 388 -8.22 -24.17 23.72
C TYR A 388 -8.95 -22.93 23.13
N ASP A 389 -8.16 -22.03 22.60
CA ASP A 389 -8.63 -20.85 21.84
C ASP A 389 -7.81 -20.77 20.55
N THR A 390 -8.43 -21.11 19.44
CA THR A 390 -7.70 -21.24 18.17
C THR A 390 -8.47 -20.56 17.04
N SER A 391 -7.74 -19.86 16.18
CA SER A 391 -8.23 -19.39 14.90
C SER A 391 -7.21 -19.72 13.80
N THR A 392 -7.67 -20.10 12.65
CA THR A 392 -6.79 -20.47 11.54
C THR A 392 -7.21 -19.79 10.26
N LYS A 393 -6.19 -19.29 9.52
CA LYS A 393 -6.36 -18.64 8.20
C LYS A 393 -7.24 -17.38 8.22
N VAL A 394 -7.19 -16.61 9.31
CA VAL A 394 -7.86 -15.31 9.40
C VAL A 394 -7.05 -14.28 8.61
N GLY A 395 -7.71 -13.56 7.73
CA GLY A 395 -7.09 -12.58 6.83
C GLY A 395 -7.62 -12.69 5.41
N SER A 396 -6.86 -12.21 4.44
CA SER A 396 -7.34 -12.09 3.06
C SER A 396 -6.32 -12.57 2.03
N ASP A 397 -6.85 -13.06 0.91
CA ASP A 397 -6.12 -13.25 -0.35
C ASP A 397 -6.61 -12.23 -1.37
N LEU A 398 -5.70 -11.65 -2.13
CA LEU A 398 -5.97 -10.68 -3.20
C LEU A 398 -5.34 -11.12 -4.50
N TYR A 399 -6.08 -11.01 -5.59
CA TYR A 399 -5.57 -11.12 -6.96
C TYR A 399 -6.14 -9.99 -7.80
N THR A 400 -5.27 -9.27 -8.51
CA THR A 400 -5.68 -8.17 -9.40
C THR A 400 -4.95 -8.24 -10.74
N ALA A 401 -5.62 -7.71 -11.77
CA ALA A 401 -5.02 -7.44 -13.07
C ALA A 401 -5.39 -6.02 -13.49
N LYS A 402 -4.38 -5.22 -13.82
CA LYS A 402 -4.53 -3.84 -14.27
C LYS A 402 -3.93 -3.71 -15.66
N PHE A 403 -4.72 -3.21 -16.60
CA PHE A 403 -4.27 -2.87 -17.95
C PHE A 403 -4.24 -1.35 -18.09
N THR A 404 -3.15 -0.82 -18.62
CA THR A 404 -2.98 0.60 -18.93
C THR A 404 -2.57 0.75 -20.39
N SER A 405 -3.27 1.61 -21.14
CA SER A 405 -2.98 1.93 -22.53
C SER A 405 -2.86 3.44 -22.70
N TYR A 406 -1.71 3.89 -23.16
CA TYR A 406 -1.45 5.28 -23.55
C TYR A 406 -1.87 5.43 -25.02
N MET A 407 -3.14 5.79 -25.26
CA MET A 407 -3.72 5.86 -26.61
C MET A 407 -3.19 7.04 -27.41
N THR A 408 -2.99 8.17 -26.74
CA THR A 408 -2.37 9.39 -27.28
C THR A 408 -1.58 10.08 -26.17
N ASP A 409 -0.87 11.15 -26.46
CA ASP A 409 -0.13 11.93 -25.46
C ASP A 409 -1.05 12.46 -24.33
N ASN A 410 -2.32 12.72 -24.67
CA ASN A 410 -3.31 13.30 -23.76
C ASN A 410 -4.42 12.32 -23.32
N LEU A 411 -4.43 11.08 -23.80
CA LEU A 411 -5.46 10.09 -23.51
C LEU A 411 -4.86 8.78 -23.03
N THR A 412 -5.12 8.47 -21.76
CA THR A 412 -4.75 7.20 -21.15
C THR A 412 -6.02 6.43 -20.76
N PHE A 413 -6.09 5.16 -21.17
CA PHE A 413 -7.13 4.23 -20.70
C PHE A 413 -6.52 3.31 -19.66
N SER A 414 -7.22 3.11 -18.54
CA SER A 414 -6.82 2.14 -17.52
C SER A 414 -8.03 1.34 -17.04
N ALA A 415 -7.86 0.03 -16.92
CA ALA A 415 -8.86 -0.88 -16.39
C ALA A 415 -8.22 -1.76 -15.31
N LEU A 416 -8.87 -1.83 -14.13
CA LEU A 416 -8.46 -2.66 -13.02
C LEU A 416 -9.57 -3.66 -12.71
N TYR A 417 -9.23 -4.93 -12.69
CA TYR A 417 -10.10 -6.01 -12.20
C TYR A 417 -9.40 -6.72 -11.04
N GLY A 418 -10.16 -7.11 -10.02
CA GLY A 418 -9.58 -7.83 -8.91
C GLY A 418 -10.63 -8.56 -8.07
N GLN A 419 -10.14 -9.51 -7.28
CA GLN A 419 -10.93 -10.25 -6.31
C GLN A 419 -10.15 -10.34 -4.99
N MET A 420 -10.83 -9.99 -3.90
CA MET A 420 -10.34 -10.21 -2.55
C MET A 420 -11.28 -11.19 -1.84
N ARG A 421 -10.69 -12.13 -1.11
CA ARG A 421 -11.41 -13.13 -0.29
C ARG A 421 -10.92 -13.02 1.14
N GLY A 422 -11.79 -12.55 2.03
CA GLY A 422 -11.56 -12.56 3.48
C GLY A 422 -11.98 -13.88 4.11
N THR A 423 -11.33 -14.23 5.23
CA THR A 423 -11.67 -15.36 6.10
C THR A 423 -11.53 -14.89 7.54
N ASP A 424 -12.55 -15.13 8.36
CA ASP A 424 -12.58 -14.91 9.82
C ASP A 424 -12.42 -16.22 10.58
#